data_447500370f63f60ea1add77a8cfbc04e
#
_entry.id   447500370f63f60ea1add77a8cfbc04e
#
_cell.length_a   1.000
_cell.length_b   1.000
_cell.length_c   1.000
_cell.angle_alpha   90.00
_cell.angle_beta   90.00
_cell.angle_gamma   90.00
#
_symmetry.space_group_name_H-M   'P 1'
#
loop_
_entity.id
_entity.type
_entity.pdbx_description
1 polymer ?
#
loop_
_entity_poly.entity_id
_entity_poly.type
_entity_poly.pdbx_seq_one_letter_code
_entity_poly.pdbx_strand_id
1 'polypeptide(L)'
;LYEGCTDQTRKKHTAPIDYMNTVYSKPLKSYIASELTDDAIKAHKFKLKETPQVYNTIATLLSVVYNWAKMNKIYKGDNPFYFVKRYPKVRVKVKLPDDVRDKLKDYCESKAFDYNAHFLTIVATVLYTGFRGNEIYGLRWKEPRTEEEKKKCSGWLLSGWDTPNEKGHIFLWDPKNRKEFKAYLRTPLKNLLIRLRKKLYNDPKVSWCLDSDYIFPKSRWSANYPEEHTDSYAQTFPLRKLNEEFGLRTENSKGRLKNLFTIKIGRKTFGSEVAAERGIEIASRALNHSDTQVTRDHYVVPEDSDLDFEFENKKTNVENIETHREKKKEII
;
A
#
# COMPACT_ATOMS: atom_id res chain seq x y z
N LEU A 1 0.67 -18.02 -21.35
CA LEU A 1 0.75 -16.61 -20.91
C LEU A 1 0.74 -16.45 -19.39
N TYR A 2 0.22 -17.44 -18.65
CA TYR A 2 0.05 -17.37 -17.20
C TYR A 2 0.92 -18.37 -16.42
N GLU A 3 1.80 -19.11 -17.09
CA GLU A 3 2.80 -19.94 -16.41
C GLU A 3 3.71 -19.05 -15.56
N GLY A 4 3.82 -19.35 -14.27
CA GLY A 4 4.58 -18.55 -13.31
C GLY A 4 3.88 -17.29 -12.76
N CYS A 5 2.64 -16.98 -13.18
CA CYS A 5 1.88 -15.86 -12.63
C CYS A 5 1.10 -16.25 -11.37
N THR A 6 1.05 -15.35 -10.39
CA THR A 6 0.20 -15.53 -9.20
C THR A 6 -1.28 -15.52 -9.56
N ASP A 7 -2.11 -16.18 -8.76
CA ASP A 7 -3.58 -16.18 -8.95
C ASP A 7 -4.19 -14.78 -8.92
N GLN A 8 -3.63 -13.87 -8.12
CA GLN A 8 -4.04 -12.46 -8.13
C GLN A 8 -3.76 -11.79 -9.47
N THR A 9 -2.64 -12.09 -10.11
CA THR A 9 -2.31 -11.59 -11.44
C THR A 9 -3.26 -12.15 -12.48
N ARG A 10 -3.57 -13.46 -12.43
CA ARG A 10 -4.56 -14.09 -13.32
C ARG A 10 -5.92 -13.41 -13.18
N LYS A 11 -6.47 -13.29 -11.98
CA LYS A 11 -7.76 -12.63 -11.70
C LYS A 11 -7.80 -11.19 -12.18
N LYS A 12 -6.71 -10.44 -12.00
CA LYS A 12 -6.61 -9.05 -12.47
C LYS A 12 -6.72 -8.90 -13.98
N HIS A 13 -6.27 -9.89 -14.74
CA HIS A 13 -6.33 -9.88 -16.21
C HIS A 13 -7.61 -10.52 -16.75
N THR A 14 -8.16 -11.51 -16.05
CA THR A 14 -9.39 -12.20 -16.47
C THR A 14 -10.60 -11.26 -16.43
N ALA A 15 -10.82 -10.54 -15.34
CA ALA A 15 -11.97 -9.65 -15.21
C ALA A 15 -12.09 -8.57 -16.31
N PRO A 16 -11.01 -7.87 -16.74
CA PRO A 16 -11.09 -6.98 -17.89
C PRO A 16 -11.42 -7.68 -19.20
N ILE A 17 -10.93 -8.91 -19.41
CA ILE A 17 -11.22 -9.71 -20.61
C ILE A 17 -12.70 -10.13 -20.62
N ASP A 18 -13.22 -10.61 -19.48
CA ASP A 18 -14.62 -10.97 -19.33
C ASP A 18 -15.53 -9.76 -19.58
N TYR A 19 -15.17 -8.59 -19.03
CA TYR A 19 -15.88 -7.35 -19.29
C TYR A 19 -15.87 -6.98 -20.80
N MET A 20 -14.73 -7.16 -21.48
CA MET A 20 -14.69 -6.97 -22.93
C MET A 20 -15.62 -7.91 -23.66
N ASN A 21 -15.70 -9.17 -23.28
CA ASN A 21 -16.61 -10.14 -23.90
C ASN A 21 -18.07 -9.73 -23.74
N THR A 22 -18.43 -8.91 -22.75
CA THR A 22 -19.81 -8.37 -22.59
C THR A 22 -20.06 -7.10 -23.40
N VAL A 23 -19.01 -6.35 -23.74
CA VAL A 23 -19.11 -5.06 -24.45
C VAL A 23 -19.03 -5.22 -25.97
N TYR A 24 -18.45 -6.32 -26.43
CA TYR A 24 -18.24 -6.61 -27.86
C TYR A 24 -19.27 -7.59 -28.41
N SER A 25 -19.59 -7.41 -29.67
CA SER A 25 -20.49 -8.32 -30.43
C SER A 25 -19.93 -9.73 -30.61
N LYS A 26 -18.60 -9.88 -30.43
CA LYS A 26 -17.89 -11.18 -30.46
C LYS A 26 -17.01 -11.31 -29.22
N PRO A 27 -16.86 -12.51 -28.65
CA PRO A 27 -15.83 -12.75 -27.62
C PRO A 27 -14.44 -12.40 -28.15
N LEU A 28 -13.58 -11.83 -27.30
CA LEU A 28 -12.23 -11.40 -27.72
C LEU A 28 -11.44 -12.52 -28.40
N LYS A 29 -11.62 -13.77 -27.93
CA LYS A 29 -11.02 -14.97 -28.51
C LYS A 29 -11.43 -15.25 -29.97
N SER A 30 -12.51 -14.64 -30.44
CA SER A 30 -13.03 -14.83 -31.80
C SER A 30 -12.54 -13.78 -32.79
N TYR A 31 -11.77 -12.77 -32.30
CA TYR A 31 -11.13 -11.80 -33.20
C TYR A 31 -9.85 -12.38 -33.78
N ILE A 32 -9.72 -12.29 -35.09
CA ILE A 32 -8.45 -12.54 -35.76
C ILE A 32 -7.55 -11.31 -35.53
N ALA A 33 -6.26 -11.51 -35.32
CA ALA A 33 -5.33 -10.42 -35.00
C ALA A 33 -5.37 -9.25 -36.02
N SER A 34 -5.65 -9.54 -37.28
CA SER A 34 -5.79 -8.54 -38.36
C SER A 34 -7.08 -7.70 -38.27
N GLU A 35 -8.10 -8.13 -37.52
CA GLU A 35 -9.36 -7.38 -37.35
C GLU A 35 -9.22 -6.27 -36.30
N LEU A 36 -8.18 -6.28 -35.49
CA LEU A 36 -7.91 -5.26 -34.50
C LEU A 36 -7.14 -4.09 -35.14
N THR A 37 -7.78 -3.43 -36.08
CA THR A 37 -7.26 -2.21 -36.71
C THR A 37 -7.26 -1.03 -35.77
N ASP A 38 -6.50 0.04 -36.10
CA ASP A 38 -6.46 1.28 -35.33
C ASP A 38 -7.86 1.86 -35.06
N ASP A 39 -8.76 1.78 -36.04
CA ASP A 39 -10.12 2.31 -35.90
C ASP A 39 -10.98 1.44 -34.96
N ALA A 40 -10.83 0.12 -35.02
CA ALA A 40 -11.44 -0.77 -34.05
C ALA A 40 -10.97 -0.44 -32.63
N ILE A 41 -9.65 -0.20 -32.44
CA ILE A 41 -9.07 0.16 -31.15
C ILE A 41 -9.56 1.52 -30.67
N LYS A 42 -9.67 2.52 -31.55
CA LYS A 42 -10.24 3.85 -31.22
C LYS A 42 -11.70 3.74 -30.80
N ALA A 43 -12.50 2.94 -31.52
CA ALA A 43 -13.89 2.68 -31.15
C ALA A 43 -14.00 2.00 -29.78
N HIS A 44 -13.12 1.06 -29.48
CA HIS A 44 -13.01 0.42 -28.17
C HIS A 44 -12.65 1.42 -27.08
N LYS A 45 -11.67 2.28 -27.34
CA LYS A 45 -11.30 3.35 -26.41
C LYS A 45 -12.49 4.24 -26.09
N PHE A 46 -13.26 4.64 -27.11
CA PHE A 46 -14.44 5.48 -26.92
C PHE A 46 -15.53 4.79 -26.10
N LYS A 47 -15.84 3.49 -26.36
CA LYS A 47 -16.78 2.73 -25.55
C LYS A 47 -16.39 2.63 -24.08
N LEU A 48 -15.10 2.61 -23.77
CA LEU A 48 -14.56 2.48 -22.41
C LEU A 48 -14.18 3.82 -21.78
N LYS A 49 -14.63 4.96 -22.31
CA LYS A 49 -14.32 6.30 -21.77
C LYS A 49 -14.71 6.47 -20.30
N GLU A 50 -15.81 5.84 -19.88
CA GLU A 50 -16.29 5.87 -18.48
C GLU A 50 -15.49 4.93 -17.55
N THR A 51 -14.68 4.04 -18.12
CA THR A 51 -13.85 3.09 -17.39
C THR A 51 -12.40 3.10 -17.89
N PRO A 52 -11.72 4.25 -17.82
CA PRO A 52 -10.41 4.46 -18.44
C PRO A 52 -9.33 3.50 -17.93
N GLN A 53 -9.43 3.07 -16.66
CA GLN A 53 -8.49 2.11 -16.09
C GLN A 53 -8.66 0.71 -16.70
N VAL A 54 -9.90 0.31 -16.98
CA VAL A 54 -10.21 -0.96 -17.65
C VAL A 54 -9.61 -0.95 -19.05
N TYR A 55 -9.86 0.12 -19.84
CA TYR A 55 -9.23 0.28 -21.15
C TYR A 55 -7.71 0.18 -21.09
N ASN A 56 -7.05 0.94 -20.19
CA ASN A 56 -5.61 0.93 -20.06
C ASN A 56 -5.05 -0.47 -19.72
N THR A 57 -5.76 -1.23 -18.87
CA THR A 57 -5.37 -2.60 -18.50
C THR A 57 -5.47 -3.53 -19.70
N ILE A 58 -6.59 -3.49 -20.44
CA ILE A 58 -6.82 -4.30 -21.62
C ILE A 58 -5.78 -3.98 -22.70
N ALA A 59 -5.60 -2.72 -23.01
CA ALA A 59 -4.66 -2.30 -24.03
C ALA A 59 -3.22 -2.66 -23.68
N THR A 60 -2.84 -2.68 -22.38
CA THR A 60 -1.53 -3.17 -21.94
C THR A 60 -1.41 -4.67 -22.14
N LEU A 61 -2.43 -5.44 -21.75
CA LEU A 61 -2.42 -6.89 -21.90
C LEU A 61 -2.32 -7.29 -23.38
N LEU A 62 -3.15 -6.70 -24.23
CA LEU A 62 -3.13 -6.99 -25.66
C LEU A 62 -1.81 -6.61 -26.32
N SER A 63 -1.23 -5.47 -25.92
CA SER A 63 0.10 -5.08 -26.40
C SER A 63 1.18 -6.12 -26.06
N VAL A 64 1.13 -6.72 -24.85
CA VAL A 64 2.04 -7.80 -24.47
C VAL A 64 1.81 -9.04 -25.31
N VAL A 65 0.55 -9.41 -25.59
CA VAL A 65 0.21 -10.57 -26.43
C VAL A 65 0.72 -10.40 -27.86
N TYR A 66 0.52 -9.23 -28.47
CA TYR A 66 1.04 -8.94 -29.81
C TYR A 66 2.55 -8.99 -29.87
N ASN A 67 3.24 -8.39 -28.91
CA ASN A 67 4.71 -8.45 -28.85
C ASN A 67 5.21 -9.89 -28.71
N TRP A 68 4.59 -10.70 -27.86
CA TRP A 68 4.90 -12.12 -27.72
C TRP A 68 4.68 -12.89 -29.03
N ALA A 69 3.55 -12.68 -29.70
CA ALA A 69 3.23 -13.33 -30.97
C ALA A 69 4.23 -12.93 -32.07
N LYS A 70 4.66 -11.67 -32.10
CA LYS A 70 5.71 -11.18 -33.04
C LYS A 70 7.06 -11.82 -32.73
N MET A 71 7.48 -11.89 -31.47
CA MET A 71 8.73 -12.54 -31.06
C MET A 71 8.77 -14.03 -31.45
N ASN A 72 7.63 -14.72 -31.33
CA ASN A 72 7.51 -16.14 -31.69
C ASN A 72 7.17 -16.37 -33.18
N LYS A 73 7.23 -15.33 -34.03
CA LYS A 73 6.93 -15.39 -35.47
C LYS A 73 5.52 -15.89 -35.84
N ILE A 74 4.58 -15.84 -34.88
CA ILE A 74 3.18 -16.22 -35.09
C ILE A 74 2.42 -15.10 -35.82
N TYR A 75 2.82 -13.85 -35.56
CA TYR A 75 2.22 -12.65 -36.16
C TYR A 75 3.32 -11.80 -36.81
N LYS A 76 3.09 -11.38 -38.08
CA LYS A 76 4.07 -10.60 -38.85
C LYS A 76 3.78 -9.09 -38.89
N GLY A 77 2.60 -8.66 -38.46
CA GLY A 77 2.18 -7.26 -38.46
C GLY A 77 2.77 -6.46 -37.29
N ASP A 78 2.50 -5.17 -37.29
CA ASP A 78 2.87 -4.31 -36.18
C ASP A 78 1.86 -4.40 -35.05
N ASN A 79 2.32 -4.14 -33.81
CA ASN A 79 1.47 -4.12 -32.66
C ASN A 79 0.54 -2.88 -32.70
N PRO A 80 -0.78 -3.06 -32.93
CA PRO A 80 -1.69 -1.94 -33.11
C PRO A 80 -1.91 -1.13 -31.82
N PHE A 81 -1.50 -1.67 -30.64
CA PHE A 81 -1.58 -0.98 -29.37
C PHE A 81 -0.36 -0.13 -29.05
N TYR A 82 0.67 -0.13 -29.89
CA TYR A 82 1.92 0.59 -29.66
C TYR A 82 1.70 2.12 -29.69
N PHE A 83 0.98 2.60 -30.68
CA PHE A 83 0.72 4.04 -30.90
C PHE A 83 -0.54 4.57 -30.24
N VAL A 84 -1.38 3.70 -29.66
CA VAL A 84 -2.64 4.15 -29.07
C VAL A 84 -2.39 4.79 -27.71
N LYS A 85 -2.66 6.09 -27.61
CA LYS A 85 -2.53 6.83 -26.32
C LYS A 85 -3.44 6.22 -25.27
N ARG A 86 -2.86 5.90 -24.12
CA ARG A 86 -3.58 5.50 -22.90
C ARG A 86 -4.35 6.70 -22.34
N TYR A 87 -5.41 6.42 -21.60
CA TYR A 87 -6.01 7.46 -20.77
C TYR A 87 -5.02 7.90 -19.68
N PRO A 88 -4.95 9.19 -19.36
CA PRO A 88 -4.09 9.66 -18.29
C PRO A 88 -4.51 9.00 -16.98
N LYS A 89 -3.51 8.61 -16.18
CA LYS A 89 -3.76 8.08 -14.83
C LYS A 89 -3.96 9.27 -13.90
N VAL A 90 -5.20 9.45 -13.45
CA VAL A 90 -5.47 10.41 -12.39
C VAL A 90 -4.88 9.84 -11.09
N ARG A 91 -3.84 10.50 -10.58
CA ARG A 91 -3.21 10.17 -9.31
C ARG A 91 -3.88 11.00 -8.22
N VAL A 92 -4.79 10.39 -7.48
CA VAL A 92 -5.44 11.07 -6.36
C VAL A 92 -4.50 10.98 -5.16
N LYS A 93 -3.95 12.13 -4.76
CA LYS A 93 -3.17 12.27 -3.53
C LYS A 93 -4.16 12.52 -2.39
N VAL A 94 -4.46 11.51 -1.61
CA VAL A 94 -5.36 11.59 -0.46
C VAL A 94 -4.62 11.07 0.76
N LYS A 95 -4.51 11.89 1.80
CA LYS A 95 -4.16 11.52 3.18
C LYS A 95 -5.37 11.74 4.08
N LEU A 96 -5.36 11.18 5.27
CA LEU A 96 -6.28 11.60 6.32
C LEU A 96 -5.89 13.01 6.81
N PRO A 97 -6.86 13.86 7.19
CA PRO A 97 -6.57 15.03 8.00
C PRO A 97 -5.81 14.64 9.28
N ASP A 98 -4.93 15.52 9.74
CA ASP A 98 -4.03 15.18 10.85
C ASP A 98 -4.78 14.95 12.16
N ASP A 99 -5.83 15.74 12.42
CA ASP A 99 -6.71 15.54 13.58
C ASP A 99 -7.46 14.20 13.55
N VAL A 100 -7.87 13.74 12.35
CA VAL A 100 -8.51 12.42 12.17
C VAL A 100 -7.51 11.29 12.36
N ARG A 101 -6.28 11.45 11.83
CA ARG A 101 -5.20 10.50 12.04
C ARG A 101 -4.91 10.28 13.52
N ASP A 102 -4.78 11.39 14.27
CA ASP A 102 -4.42 11.35 15.68
C ASP A 102 -5.56 10.76 16.52
N LYS A 103 -6.81 11.16 16.26
CA LYS A 103 -8.00 10.52 16.85
C LYS A 103 -8.07 9.01 16.57
N LEU A 104 -7.68 8.55 15.38
CA LEU A 104 -7.64 7.12 15.07
C LEU A 104 -6.52 6.40 15.83
N LYS A 105 -5.35 7.03 16.02
CA LYS A 105 -4.26 6.49 16.83
C LYS A 105 -4.74 6.35 18.29
N ASP A 106 -5.32 7.40 18.86
CA ASP A 106 -5.85 7.39 20.23
C ASP A 106 -6.96 6.34 20.42
N TYR A 107 -7.83 6.20 19.41
CA TYR A 107 -8.88 5.19 19.44
C TYR A 107 -8.32 3.77 19.46
N CYS A 108 -7.25 3.49 18.70
CA CYS A 108 -6.58 2.19 18.75
C CYS A 108 -6.01 1.88 20.14
N GLU A 109 -5.62 2.89 20.92
CA GLU A 109 -5.05 2.75 22.26
C GLU A 109 -6.10 2.75 23.38
N SER A 110 -7.33 3.17 23.07
CA SER A 110 -8.43 3.32 24.01
C SER A 110 -9.01 1.98 24.51
N LYS A 111 -10.11 2.06 25.30
CA LYS A 111 -10.89 0.90 25.71
C LYS A 111 -11.57 0.16 24.56
N ALA A 112 -11.78 0.80 23.40
CA ALA A 112 -12.29 0.16 22.19
C ALA A 112 -11.42 -1.02 21.74
N PHE A 113 -10.12 -0.99 22.04
CA PHE A 113 -9.19 -2.09 21.80
C PHE A 113 -9.68 -3.42 22.41
N ASP A 114 -10.30 -3.41 23.56
CA ASP A 114 -10.71 -4.64 24.25
C ASP A 114 -11.80 -5.41 23.48
N TYR A 115 -12.56 -4.72 22.63
CA TYR A 115 -13.62 -5.31 21.82
C TYR A 115 -13.16 -5.74 20.43
N ASN A 116 -12.11 -5.09 19.88
CA ASN A 116 -11.65 -5.31 18.50
C ASN A 116 -10.12 -5.35 18.37
N ALA A 117 -9.43 -5.99 19.31
CA ALA A 117 -7.98 -5.93 19.47
C ALA A 117 -7.19 -6.24 18.19
N HIS A 118 -7.52 -7.31 17.47
CA HIS A 118 -6.81 -7.66 16.22
C HIS A 118 -6.99 -6.58 15.14
N PHE A 119 -8.23 -6.16 14.91
CA PHE A 119 -8.51 -5.17 13.89
C PHE A 119 -7.86 -3.81 14.20
N LEU A 120 -7.97 -3.34 15.45
CA LEU A 120 -7.35 -2.08 15.86
C LEU A 120 -5.82 -2.16 15.84
N THR A 121 -5.24 -3.34 16.12
CA THR A 121 -3.79 -3.54 15.91
C THR A 121 -3.40 -3.47 14.43
N ILE A 122 -4.23 -3.98 13.51
CA ILE A 122 -4.00 -3.81 12.06
C ILE A 122 -4.02 -2.33 11.68
N VAL A 123 -5.03 -1.58 12.17
CA VAL A 123 -5.14 -0.13 11.93
C VAL A 123 -3.93 0.62 12.48
N ALA A 124 -3.55 0.34 13.73
CA ALA A 124 -2.37 0.92 14.34
C ALA A 124 -1.09 0.57 13.56
N THR A 125 -0.94 -0.69 13.13
CA THR A 125 0.23 -1.12 12.38
C THR A 125 0.40 -0.29 11.11
N VAL A 126 -0.65 -0.06 10.32
CA VAL A 126 -0.52 0.77 9.12
C VAL A 126 -0.23 2.24 9.44
N LEU A 127 -0.83 2.80 10.51
CA LEU A 127 -0.62 4.19 10.91
C LEU A 127 0.78 4.46 11.48
N TYR A 128 1.42 3.45 12.09
CA TYR A 128 2.77 3.60 12.69
C TYR A 128 3.91 3.06 11.82
N THR A 129 3.64 2.24 10.80
CA THR A 129 4.68 1.64 9.94
C THR A 129 4.52 1.95 8.46
N GLY A 130 3.31 2.29 8.04
CA GLY A 130 2.99 2.45 6.62
C GLY A 130 3.04 1.15 5.81
N PHE A 131 3.04 -0.02 6.40
CA PHE A 131 3.09 -1.29 5.69
C PHE A 131 1.90 -1.49 4.77
N ARG A 132 2.08 -2.28 3.72
CA ARG A 132 0.97 -2.69 2.84
C ARG A 132 0.08 -3.70 3.56
N GLY A 133 -1.21 -3.77 3.19
CA GLY A 133 -2.16 -4.70 3.83
C GLY A 133 -1.62 -6.15 3.89
N ASN A 134 -1.13 -6.66 2.77
CA ASN A 134 -0.57 -8.02 2.75
C ASN A 134 0.69 -8.17 3.61
N GLU A 135 1.49 -7.10 3.73
CA GLU A 135 2.66 -7.09 4.63
C GLU A 135 2.22 -7.18 6.09
N ILE A 136 1.11 -6.51 6.47
CA ILE A 136 0.55 -6.55 7.83
C ILE A 136 -0.08 -7.91 8.12
N TYR A 137 -0.95 -8.40 7.22
CA TYR A 137 -1.73 -9.60 7.46
C TYR A 137 -0.88 -10.84 7.69
N GLY A 138 0.22 -10.98 6.93
CA GLY A 138 1.12 -12.11 7.02
C GLY A 138 2.22 -11.99 8.08
N LEU A 139 2.12 -11.05 9.05
CA LEU A 139 3.09 -10.94 10.14
C LEU A 139 2.96 -12.08 11.14
N ARG A 140 4.11 -12.59 11.60
CA ARG A 140 4.20 -13.63 12.64
C ARG A 140 4.80 -13.05 13.93
N TRP A 141 4.48 -13.73 15.05
CA TRP A 141 5.06 -13.41 16.36
C TRP A 141 6.55 -13.75 16.45
N LYS A 142 7.00 -14.73 15.66
CA LYS A 142 8.37 -15.26 15.67
C LYS A 142 8.82 -15.57 14.25
N GLU A 143 10.13 -15.68 14.09
CA GLU A 143 10.76 -16.14 12.86
C GLU A 143 10.26 -17.53 12.47
N PRO A 144 9.93 -17.76 11.19
CA PRO A 144 9.58 -19.07 10.67
C PRO A 144 10.71 -20.10 10.85
N ARG A 145 10.35 -21.34 11.13
CA ARG A 145 11.33 -22.43 11.33
C ARG A 145 11.74 -23.10 10.03
N THR A 146 10.87 -23.06 9.03
CA THR A 146 11.08 -23.71 7.75
C THR A 146 10.95 -22.73 6.58
N GLU A 147 11.58 -23.05 5.45
CA GLU A 147 11.45 -22.25 4.22
C GLU A 147 10.00 -22.26 3.68
N GLU A 148 9.22 -23.30 3.95
CA GLU A 148 7.81 -23.34 3.56
C GLU A 148 6.97 -22.34 4.37
N GLU A 149 7.18 -22.27 5.68
CA GLU A 149 6.55 -21.28 6.53
C GLU A 149 6.96 -19.86 6.14
N LYS A 150 8.24 -19.67 5.81
CA LYS A 150 8.78 -18.39 5.38
C LYS A 150 8.13 -17.89 4.08
N LYS A 151 7.87 -18.77 3.12
CA LYS A 151 7.15 -18.43 1.88
C LYS A 151 5.68 -18.04 2.11
N LYS A 152 5.07 -18.50 3.18
CA LYS A 152 3.67 -18.22 3.52
C LYS A 152 3.50 -16.94 4.35
N CYS A 153 4.55 -16.37 4.93
CA CYS A 153 4.48 -15.15 5.74
C CYS A 153 5.05 -13.94 5.00
N SER A 154 4.74 -12.76 5.50
CA SER A 154 5.30 -11.48 5.01
C SER A 154 6.50 -11.03 5.82
N GLY A 155 6.59 -11.47 7.08
CA GLY A 155 7.62 -11.07 8.02
C GLY A 155 7.27 -11.49 9.44
N TRP A 156 8.09 -11.04 10.41
CA TRP A 156 7.94 -11.40 11.83
C TRP A 156 8.51 -10.34 12.76
N LEU A 157 8.16 -10.44 14.03
CA LEU A 157 8.77 -9.65 15.08
C LEU A 157 10.15 -10.25 15.43
N LEU A 158 11.16 -9.39 15.49
CA LEU A 158 12.50 -9.85 15.88
C LEU A 158 12.56 -10.14 17.37
N SER A 159 13.44 -11.06 17.78
CA SER A 159 13.65 -11.43 19.18
C SER A 159 13.88 -10.17 20.06
N GLY A 160 13.35 -10.19 21.30
CA GLY A 160 13.42 -9.05 22.21
C GLY A 160 12.45 -7.90 21.91
N TRP A 161 11.53 -8.05 20.95
CA TRP A 161 10.59 -6.98 20.59
C TRP A 161 9.70 -6.53 21.77
N ASP A 162 9.42 -7.41 22.71
CA ASP A 162 8.58 -7.19 23.91
C ASP A 162 9.38 -6.87 25.17
N THR A 163 10.72 -6.84 25.10
CA THR A 163 11.60 -6.49 26.23
C THR A 163 11.40 -5.02 26.63
N PRO A 164 11.14 -4.71 27.91
CA PRO A 164 11.02 -3.33 28.37
C PRO A 164 12.26 -2.50 28.00
N ASN A 165 12.05 -1.25 27.61
CA ASN A 165 13.09 -0.27 27.25
C ASN A 165 13.97 -0.62 26.03
N GLU A 166 13.78 -1.76 25.40
CA GLU A 166 14.48 -2.10 24.15
C GLU A 166 13.71 -1.64 22.90
N LYS A 167 14.47 -1.33 21.85
CA LYS A 167 13.93 -1.00 20.54
C LYS A 167 13.51 -2.27 19.83
N GLY A 168 12.19 -2.53 19.74
CA GLY A 168 11.65 -3.63 18.94
C GLY A 168 11.77 -3.37 17.45
N HIS A 169 11.77 -4.43 16.67
CA HIS A 169 11.80 -4.36 15.20
C HIS A 169 10.86 -5.37 14.58
N ILE A 170 10.37 -5.03 13.39
CA ILE A 170 9.65 -5.92 12.48
C ILE A 170 10.55 -6.18 11.28
N PHE A 171 10.70 -7.42 10.91
CA PHE A 171 11.42 -7.83 9.71
C PHE A 171 10.42 -8.25 8.64
N LEU A 172 10.53 -7.67 7.44
CA LEU A 172 9.78 -8.08 6.25
C LEU A 172 10.69 -8.89 5.35
N TRP A 173 10.27 -10.12 5.07
CA TRP A 173 11.08 -11.11 4.35
C TRP A 173 11.03 -10.95 2.82
N ASP A 174 9.84 -10.92 2.24
CA ASP A 174 9.65 -10.80 0.77
C ASP A 174 8.62 -9.70 0.45
N PRO A 175 8.97 -8.43 0.70
CA PRO A 175 8.10 -7.33 0.30
C PRO A 175 8.03 -7.24 -1.23
N LYS A 176 7.01 -6.56 -1.74
CA LYS A 176 6.72 -6.43 -3.19
C LYS A 176 7.93 -6.08 -4.07
N ASN A 177 8.92 -5.42 -3.53
CA ASN A 177 10.18 -5.04 -4.22
C ASN A 177 11.32 -6.03 -4.01
N ARG A 178 11.06 -7.18 -3.39
CA ARG A 178 12.00 -8.30 -3.16
C ARG A 178 13.29 -7.90 -2.43
N LYS A 179 13.22 -6.86 -1.59
CA LYS A 179 14.31 -6.43 -0.72
C LYS A 179 13.87 -6.63 0.72
N GLU A 180 14.61 -7.39 1.48
CA GLU A 180 14.44 -7.50 2.93
C GLU A 180 14.39 -6.11 3.57
N PHE A 181 13.52 -5.95 4.55
CA PHE A 181 13.32 -4.67 5.19
C PHE A 181 13.13 -4.81 6.69
N LYS A 182 13.94 -4.09 7.45
CA LYS A 182 13.84 -4.02 8.91
C LYS A 182 13.24 -2.67 9.31
N ALA A 183 12.04 -2.68 9.88
CA ALA A 183 11.37 -1.50 10.39
C ALA A 183 11.49 -1.40 11.90
N TYR A 184 11.63 -0.19 12.40
CA TYR A 184 11.57 0.09 13.82
C TYR A 184 10.12 -0.03 14.33
N LEU A 185 9.95 -0.74 15.44
CA LEU A 185 8.68 -0.88 16.12
C LEU A 185 8.48 0.31 17.08
N ARG A 186 7.71 1.31 16.66
CA ARG A 186 7.41 2.50 17.47
C ARG A 186 6.75 2.10 18.78
N THR A 187 7.07 2.79 19.86
CA THR A 187 6.60 2.48 21.23
C THR A 187 5.08 2.29 21.35
N PRO A 188 4.21 3.15 20.77
CA PRO A 188 2.77 2.93 20.85
C PRO A 188 2.34 1.60 20.21
N LEU A 189 2.85 1.29 19.02
CA LEU A 189 2.54 0.01 18.36
C LEU A 189 3.09 -1.19 19.15
N LYS A 190 4.28 -1.07 19.72
CA LYS A 190 4.86 -2.09 20.60
C LYS A 190 3.94 -2.38 21.79
N ASN A 191 3.47 -1.33 22.47
CA ASN A 191 2.56 -1.46 23.60
C ASN A 191 1.23 -2.14 23.21
N LEU A 192 0.69 -1.80 22.04
CA LEU A 192 -0.53 -2.45 21.52
C LEU A 192 -0.30 -3.93 21.21
N LEU A 193 0.84 -4.31 20.64
CA LEU A 193 1.18 -5.71 20.39
C LEU A 193 1.36 -6.49 21.70
N ILE A 194 1.99 -5.90 22.72
CA ILE A 194 2.10 -6.49 24.07
C ILE A 194 0.70 -6.66 24.68
N ARG A 195 -0.14 -5.63 24.58
CA ARG A 195 -1.53 -5.67 25.07
C ARG A 195 -2.35 -6.73 24.34
N LEU A 196 -2.21 -6.83 23.00
CA LEU A 196 -2.83 -7.90 22.21
C LEU A 196 -2.41 -9.27 22.72
N ARG A 197 -1.10 -9.51 22.86
CA ARG A 197 -0.58 -10.79 23.32
C ARG A 197 -1.07 -11.16 24.72
N LYS A 198 -1.08 -10.20 25.67
CA LYS A 198 -1.66 -10.41 27.01
C LYS A 198 -3.14 -10.77 26.95
N LYS A 199 -3.91 -10.11 26.06
CA LYS A 199 -5.33 -10.40 25.86
C LYS A 199 -5.54 -11.84 25.34
N LEU A 200 -4.71 -12.30 24.38
CA LEU A 200 -4.81 -13.66 23.87
C LEU A 200 -4.58 -14.72 24.95
N TYR A 201 -3.69 -14.48 25.92
CA TYR A 201 -3.48 -15.38 27.05
C TYR A 201 -4.60 -15.37 28.08
N ASN A 202 -5.22 -14.22 28.32
CA ASN A 202 -6.14 -14.00 29.43
C ASN A 202 -7.62 -14.10 29.05
N ASP A 203 -7.98 -14.00 27.78
CA ASP A 203 -9.37 -14.00 27.31
C ASP A 203 -9.70 -15.31 26.56
N PRO A 204 -10.48 -16.24 27.16
CA PRO A 204 -10.83 -17.51 26.51
C PRO A 204 -11.53 -17.36 25.17
N LYS A 205 -12.19 -16.21 24.92
CA LYS A 205 -12.90 -15.95 23.66
C LYS A 205 -11.95 -15.80 22.47
N VAL A 206 -10.70 -15.43 22.69
CA VAL A 206 -9.70 -15.16 21.67
C VAL A 206 -8.42 -15.99 21.84
N SER A 207 -8.30 -16.80 22.91
CA SER A 207 -7.12 -17.62 23.19
C SER A 207 -6.80 -18.63 22.08
N TRP A 208 -7.79 -19.04 21.30
CA TRP A 208 -7.60 -19.85 20.10
C TRP A 208 -6.60 -19.26 19.10
N CYS A 209 -6.41 -17.94 19.09
CA CYS A 209 -5.40 -17.31 18.24
C CYS A 209 -3.96 -17.67 18.61
N LEU A 210 -3.72 -18.22 19.82
CA LEU A 210 -2.40 -18.69 20.25
C LEU A 210 -1.95 -19.98 19.55
N ASP A 211 -2.88 -20.72 18.94
CA ASP A 211 -2.56 -21.91 18.15
C ASP A 211 -1.87 -21.53 16.84
N SER A 212 -2.00 -20.27 16.42
CA SER A 212 -1.38 -19.76 15.21
C SER A 212 -0.11 -18.95 15.51
N ASP A 213 0.91 -19.13 14.69
CA ASP A 213 2.11 -18.28 14.73
C ASP A 213 1.88 -16.87 14.15
N TYR A 214 0.79 -16.64 13.43
CA TYR A 214 0.45 -15.32 12.89
C TYR A 214 -0.09 -14.38 13.96
N ILE A 215 0.28 -13.11 13.87
CA ILE A 215 -0.29 -12.05 14.72
C ILE A 215 -1.78 -11.86 14.39
N PHE A 216 -2.14 -12.02 13.13
CA PHE A 216 -3.48 -11.85 12.59
C PHE A 216 -3.95 -13.13 11.90
N PRO A 217 -4.27 -14.18 12.66
CA PRO A 217 -4.70 -15.45 12.09
C PRO A 217 -6.06 -15.32 11.38
N LYS A 218 -6.34 -16.25 10.48
CA LYS A 218 -7.66 -16.41 9.90
C LYS A 218 -8.66 -16.85 10.97
N SER A 219 -9.95 -16.66 10.74
CA SER A 219 -10.97 -17.14 11.67
C SER A 219 -10.82 -18.64 11.95
N ARG A 220 -10.99 -19.05 13.21
CA ARG A 220 -10.99 -20.46 13.62
C ARG A 220 -11.98 -21.35 12.87
N TRP A 221 -12.99 -20.75 12.26
CA TRP A 221 -13.98 -21.44 11.43
C TRP A 221 -13.54 -21.61 9.96
N SER A 222 -12.37 -21.09 9.61
CA SER A 222 -11.80 -21.33 8.29
C SER A 222 -11.19 -22.73 8.21
N ALA A 223 -11.38 -23.40 7.07
CA ALA A 223 -10.78 -24.72 6.82
C ALA A 223 -9.24 -24.71 6.90
N ASN A 224 -8.62 -23.55 6.71
CA ASN A 224 -7.17 -23.38 6.70
C ASN A 224 -6.62 -22.76 8.01
N TYR A 225 -7.40 -22.73 9.08
CA TYR A 225 -6.92 -22.34 10.39
C TYR A 225 -6.17 -23.54 11.03
N PRO A 226 -5.06 -23.35 11.77
CA PRO A 226 -4.40 -22.07 12.14
C PRO A 226 -3.29 -21.63 11.15
N GLU A 227 -3.15 -22.29 10.02
CA GLU A 227 -2.00 -22.19 9.12
C GLU A 227 -2.05 -20.98 8.17
N GLU A 228 -3.16 -20.25 8.14
CA GLU A 228 -3.32 -19.06 7.31
C GLU A 228 -3.59 -17.80 8.14
N HIS A 229 -3.11 -16.68 7.62
CA HIS A 229 -3.40 -15.36 8.16
C HIS A 229 -4.70 -14.79 7.57
N THR A 230 -5.22 -13.72 8.23
CA THR A 230 -6.36 -12.94 7.73
C THR A 230 -6.06 -12.29 6.37
N ASP A 231 -7.07 -11.78 5.72
CA ASP A 231 -6.96 -11.11 4.43
C ASP A 231 -7.75 -9.78 4.39
N SER A 232 -7.67 -9.10 3.26
CA SER A 232 -8.38 -7.83 3.06
C SER A 232 -9.90 -7.97 3.05
N TYR A 233 -10.42 -9.14 2.67
CA TYR A 233 -11.86 -9.38 2.65
C TYR A 233 -12.43 -9.45 4.07
N ALA A 234 -11.75 -10.17 4.97
CA ALA A 234 -12.12 -10.26 6.38
C ALA A 234 -12.15 -8.88 7.06
N GLN A 235 -11.34 -7.93 6.60
CA GLN A 235 -11.27 -6.56 7.14
C GLN A 235 -12.34 -5.61 6.58
N THR A 236 -13.13 -6.02 5.58
CA THR A 236 -14.11 -5.13 4.91
C THR A 236 -15.17 -4.63 5.87
N PHE A 237 -15.75 -5.51 6.69
CA PHE A 237 -16.80 -5.15 7.64
C PHE A 237 -16.29 -4.31 8.81
N PRO A 238 -15.20 -4.66 9.51
CA PRO A 238 -14.62 -3.81 10.55
C PRO A 238 -14.20 -2.43 10.02
N LEU A 239 -13.61 -2.35 8.83
CA LEU A 239 -13.27 -1.06 8.20
C LEU A 239 -14.49 -0.21 7.92
N ARG A 240 -15.60 -0.80 7.47
CA ARG A 240 -16.84 -0.08 7.25
C ARG A 240 -17.36 0.51 8.56
N LYS A 241 -17.43 -0.28 9.62
CA LYS A 241 -17.87 0.20 10.95
C LYS A 241 -17.00 1.34 11.49
N LEU A 242 -15.67 1.20 11.36
CA LEU A 242 -14.75 2.26 11.78
C LEU A 242 -15.01 3.56 11.00
N ASN A 243 -15.21 3.47 9.69
CA ASN A 243 -15.50 4.65 8.87
C ASN A 243 -16.87 5.28 9.19
N GLU A 244 -17.86 4.48 9.59
CA GLU A 244 -19.16 4.97 10.05
C GLU A 244 -19.01 5.72 11.39
N GLU A 245 -18.30 5.15 12.34
CA GLU A 245 -18.05 5.72 13.67
C GLU A 245 -17.30 7.07 13.62
N PHE A 246 -16.35 7.20 12.70
CA PHE A 246 -15.55 8.42 12.52
C PHE A 246 -16.12 9.38 11.46
N GLY A 247 -17.30 9.13 10.89
CA GLY A 247 -17.87 9.96 9.83
C GLY A 247 -17.04 9.96 8.54
N LEU A 248 -16.23 8.93 8.31
CA LEU A 248 -15.29 8.80 7.19
C LEU A 248 -15.92 8.05 6.01
N ARG A 249 -17.17 8.37 5.67
CA ARG A 249 -17.86 7.83 4.50
C ARG A 249 -18.33 8.95 3.60
N THR A 250 -18.09 8.82 2.31
CA THR A 250 -18.54 9.77 1.29
C THR A 250 -19.27 9.05 0.18
N GLU A 251 -20.17 9.74 -0.47
CA GLU A 251 -20.81 9.25 -1.68
C GLU A 251 -19.89 9.46 -2.88
N ASN A 252 -19.82 8.46 -3.75
CA ASN A 252 -19.17 8.62 -5.04
C ASN A 252 -20.15 9.22 -6.06
N SER A 253 -19.66 9.54 -7.27
CA SER A 253 -20.46 10.09 -8.37
C SER A 253 -21.68 9.21 -8.80
N LYS A 254 -21.80 8.00 -8.28
CA LYS A 254 -22.89 7.05 -8.53
C LYS A 254 -23.79 6.84 -7.30
N GLY A 255 -23.73 7.74 -6.30
CA GLY A 255 -24.51 7.65 -5.06
C GLY A 255 -24.12 6.48 -4.13
N ARG A 256 -22.99 5.81 -4.36
CA ARG A 256 -22.55 4.70 -3.51
C ARG A 256 -21.62 5.21 -2.42
N LEU A 257 -21.91 4.81 -1.18
CA LEU A 257 -21.06 5.12 -0.04
C LEU A 257 -19.69 4.44 -0.17
N LYS A 258 -18.63 5.23 0.00
CA LYS A 258 -17.23 4.79 -0.05
C LYS A 258 -16.55 5.12 1.27
N ASN A 259 -15.74 4.19 1.77
CA ASN A 259 -14.88 4.43 2.92
C ASN A 259 -13.72 5.34 2.54
N LEU A 260 -13.50 6.42 3.29
CA LEU A 260 -12.32 7.29 3.15
C LEU A 260 -11.09 6.63 3.77
N PHE A 261 -11.22 6.06 4.98
CA PHE A 261 -10.13 5.30 5.57
C PHE A 261 -10.10 3.87 5.02
N THR A 262 -8.94 3.50 4.53
CA THR A 262 -8.56 2.13 4.14
C THR A 262 -7.11 1.91 4.53
N ILE A 263 -6.65 0.66 4.59
CA ILE A 263 -5.23 0.36 4.86
C ILE A 263 -4.30 1.08 3.86
N LYS A 264 -4.73 1.21 2.60
CA LYS A 264 -3.97 1.98 1.61
C LYS A 264 -3.89 3.48 1.93
N ILE A 265 -4.96 4.07 2.45
CA ILE A 265 -4.98 5.48 2.87
C ILE A 265 -4.14 5.65 4.15
N GLY A 266 -4.24 4.73 5.12
CA GLY A 266 -3.37 4.74 6.30
C GLY A 266 -1.88 4.75 5.94
N ARG A 267 -1.46 3.92 4.97
CA ARG A 267 -0.10 3.95 4.44
C ARG A 267 0.27 5.30 3.79
N LYS A 268 -0.66 5.90 3.04
CA LYS A 268 -0.42 7.23 2.45
C LYS A 268 -0.28 8.31 3.53
N THR A 269 -1.12 8.26 4.55
CA THR A 269 -1.07 9.18 5.70
C THR A 269 0.27 9.07 6.42
N PHE A 270 0.73 7.85 6.75
CA PHE A 270 2.05 7.64 7.34
C PHE A 270 3.18 8.18 6.46
N GLY A 271 3.13 7.90 5.15
CA GLY A 271 4.17 8.38 4.23
C GLY A 271 4.20 9.90 4.10
N SER A 272 3.05 10.56 4.13
CA SER A 272 2.94 12.03 4.12
C SER A 272 3.42 12.63 5.44
N GLU A 273 3.06 12.03 6.59
CA GLU A 273 3.55 12.44 7.91
C GLU A 273 5.10 12.39 7.98
N VAL A 274 5.70 11.27 7.58
CA VAL A 274 7.17 11.14 7.59
C VAL A 274 7.83 12.06 6.58
N ALA A 275 7.21 12.31 5.42
CA ALA A 275 7.74 13.22 4.42
C ALA A 275 7.73 14.67 4.90
N ALA A 276 6.68 15.10 5.60
CA ALA A 276 6.59 16.45 6.19
C ALA A 276 7.60 16.64 7.33
N GLU A 277 7.75 15.64 8.21
CA GLU A 277 8.64 15.73 9.37
C GLU A 277 10.13 15.56 9.04
N ARG A 278 10.47 14.68 8.09
CA ARG A 278 11.84 14.17 7.88
C ARG A 278 12.30 14.18 6.43
N GLY A 279 11.46 14.66 5.54
CA GLY A 279 11.76 14.72 4.12
C GLY A 279 11.43 13.42 3.35
N ILE A 280 11.38 13.59 2.03
CA ILE A 280 10.85 12.58 1.09
C ILE A 280 11.71 11.33 1.00
N GLU A 281 13.01 11.47 1.18
CA GLU A 281 13.96 10.35 1.12
C GLU A 281 13.78 9.39 2.29
N ILE A 282 13.60 9.96 3.51
CA ILE A 282 13.36 9.17 4.72
C ILE A 282 11.98 8.49 4.62
N ALA A 283 10.96 9.22 4.12
CA ALA A 283 9.65 8.64 3.86
C ALA A 283 9.72 7.47 2.85
N SER A 284 10.50 7.63 1.77
CA SER A 284 10.71 6.57 0.79
C SER A 284 11.33 5.32 1.39
N ARG A 285 12.36 5.50 2.22
CA ARG A 285 12.99 4.40 2.97
C ARG A 285 12.02 3.75 3.95
N ALA A 286 11.29 4.55 4.73
CA ALA A 286 10.32 4.06 5.71
C ALA A 286 9.17 3.27 5.05
N LEU A 287 8.78 3.63 3.84
CA LEU A 287 7.79 2.93 3.03
C LEU A 287 8.37 1.74 2.24
N ASN A 288 9.66 1.50 2.30
CA ASN A 288 10.35 0.51 1.48
C ASN A 288 10.02 0.67 -0.01
N HIS A 289 10.17 1.89 -0.56
CA HIS A 289 10.06 2.15 -1.98
C HIS A 289 11.44 2.00 -2.65
N SER A 290 11.44 1.40 -3.84
CA SER A 290 12.66 1.27 -4.64
C SER A 290 13.11 2.58 -5.27
N ASP A 291 12.18 3.55 -5.40
CA ASP A 291 12.39 4.85 -6.03
C ASP A 291 11.65 5.94 -5.25
N THR A 292 12.34 7.04 -4.95
CA THR A 292 11.79 8.21 -4.27
C THR A 292 10.70 8.90 -5.09
N GLN A 293 10.73 8.78 -6.43
CA GLN A 293 9.69 9.29 -7.30
C GLN A 293 8.32 8.70 -6.99
N VAL A 294 8.26 7.43 -6.60
CA VAL A 294 7.01 6.78 -6.13
C VAL A 294 6.46 7.49 -4.90
N THR A 295 7.33 7.88 -3.97
CA THR A 295 6.92 8.61 -2.77
C THR A 295 6.43 10.00 -3.12
N ARG A 296 7.15 10.74 -3.93
CA ARG A 296 6.80 12.08 -4.41
C ARG A 296 5.45 12.08 -5.13
N ASP A 297 5.24 11.11 -6.01
CA ASP A 297 4.04 11.03 -6.83
C ASP A 297 2.77 10.65 -6.07
N HIS A 298 2.89 9.88 -4.99
CA HIS A 298 1.76 9.20 -4.36
C HIS A 298 1.49 9.59 -2.90
N TYR A 299 2.49 10.12 -2.20
CA TYR A 299 2.41 10.29 -0.74
C TYR A 299 2.61 11.75 -0.30
N VAL A 300 3.34 12.55 -1.06
CA VAL A 300 3.46 13.97 -0.75
C VAL A 300 2.23 14.71 -1.28
N VAL A 301 1.42 15.23 -0.38
CA VAL A 301 0.33 16.15 -0.67
C VAL A 301 0.89 17.53 -0.40
N PRO A 302 1.09 18.39 -1.42
CA PRO A 302 1.43 19.78 -1.16
C PRO A 302 0.31 20.41 -0.32
N GLU A 303 0.66 21.08 0.75
CA GLU A 303 -0.26 21.98 1.46
C GLU A 303 -0.17 23.34 0.80
N ASP A 304 -1.26 24.09 0.75
CA ASP A 304 -1.25 25.44 0.13
C ASP A 304 -0.27 26.37 0.86
N SER A 305 -0.03 26.12 2.18
CA SER A 305 1.01 26.77 2.96
C SER A 305 2.45 26.45 2.50
N ASP A 306 2.68 25.35 1.80
CA ASP A 306 4.01 25.02 1.26
C ASP A 306 4.39 25.93 0.08
N LEU A 307 3.46 26.73 -0.44
CA LEU A 307 3.66 27.68 -1.51
C LEU A 307 3.88 29.13 -1.00
N ASP A 308 3.60 29.39 0.28
CA ASP A 308 3.90 30.64 0.97
C ASP A 308 5.36 30.64 1.46
N PHE A 309 6.30 30.46 0.56
CA PHE A 309 7.69 30.82 0.84
C PHE A 309 7.79 32.37 0.78
N GLU A 310 7.59 33.03 1.90
CA GLU A 310 8.35 34.22 2.15
C GLU A 310 9.82 33.79 2.17
N PHE A 311 10.55 34.13 1.12
CA PHE A 311 11.99 34.17 1.17
C PHE A 311 12.34 35.18 2.23
N GLU A 312 12.37 34.83 3.51
CA GLU A 312 13.21 35.52 4.44
C GLU A 312 14.59 35.53 3.77
N ASN A 313 14.96 36.70 3.25
CA ASN A 313 16.33 37.03 2.94
C ASN A 313 17.09 36.83 4.25
N LYS A 314 17.45 35.58 4.55
CA LYS A 314 18.59 35.33 5.40
C LYS A 314 19.71 36.07 4.68
N LYS A 315 19.93 37.30 5.09
CA LYS A 315 21.24 37.97 4.90
C LYS A 315 22.22 36.94 5.40
N THR A 316 22.64 36.09 4.49
CA THR A 316 23.68 35.11 4.72
C THR A 316 24.84 35.88 5.29
N ASN A 317 25.46 35.35 6.28
CA ASN A 317 26.66 35.76 6.98
C ASN A 317 27.85 36.09 6.06
N VAL A 318 27.65 36.86 5.02
CA VAL A 318 28.71 37.46 4.21
C VAL A 318 29.48 38.49 5.05
N GLU A 319 28.79 39.21 5.96
CA GLU A 319 29.44 40.12 6.93
C GLU A 319 30.36 39.37 7.91
N ASN A 320 30.12 38.11 8.25
CA ASN A 320 31.02 37.34 9.12
C ASN A 320 32.29 36.80 8.43
N ILE A 321 32.28 36.74 7.10
CA ILE A 321 33.48 36.28 6.37
C ILE A 321 34.44 37.44 6.13
N GLU A 322 33.93 38.67 5.95
CA GLU A 322 34.78 39.87 5.82
C GLU A 322 35.40 40.30 7.14
N THR A 323 34.67 40.28 8.25
CA THR A 323 35.19 40.51 9.57
C THR A 323 36.21 39.47 10.03
N HIS A 324 36.14 38.24 9.58
CA HIS A 324 37.17 37.23 9.85
C HIS A 324 38.42 37.38 8.96
N ARG A 325 38.29 38.00 7.79
CA ARG A 325 39.45 38.35 6.93
C ARG A 325 40.20 39.57 7.40
N GLU A 326 39.50 40.55 7.93
CA GLU A 326 40.12 41.75 8.49
C GLU A 326 40.87 41.45 9.79
N LYS A 327 40.30 40.64 10.71
CA LYS A 327 41.00 40.18 11.95
C LYS A 327 42.24 39.32 11.70
N LYS A 328 42.37 38.69 10.54
CA LYS A 328 43.61 37.97 10.17
C LYS A 328 44.67 38.86 9.53
N LYS A 329 44.35 40.08 9.11
CA LYS A 329 45.35 41.04 8.61
C LYS A 329 45.97 41.91 9.69
N GLU A 330 45.37 42.00 10.87
CA GLU A 330 45.93 42.72 12.04
C GLU A 330 46.89 41.90 12.92
N ILE A 331 47.11 40.62 12.59
CA ILE A 331 47.97 39.67 13.35
C ILE A 331 49.23 39.30 12.52
N ILE A 332 49.49 39.97 11.43
CA ILE A 332 50.76 39.90 10.70
C ILE A 332 51.32 41.32 10.63
#